data_ce84337b850e89b35459b4892a41eb9a
#
_entry.id   ce84337b850e89b35459b4892a41eb9a
#
_cell.length_a   1.000
_cell.length_b   1.000
_cell.length_c   1.000
_cell.angle_alpha   90.00
_cell.angle_beta   90.00
_cell.angle_gamma   90.00
#
_symmetry.space_group_name_H-M   'P 1'
#
loop_
_entity.id
_entity.type
_entity.pdbx_description
1 polymer ?
#
loop_
_entity_poly.entity_id
_entity_poly.type
_entity_poly.pdbx_seq_one_letter_code
_entity_poly.pdbx_strand_id
1 'polypeptide(L)'
;MIHPKLYAGCLISLILATGANALAVPDSGKDNRVEWTLQQNWPTAGKTLDMVHSLDGKVVYILNDQQLVQVFNSQGQLQGSIPVADGVSAIDIAPQGEKLYLIDNKNQTFSSIEVSFVVDVDVSGSPFKGPANAPVTIALFTDFE
;
A
#
# COMPACT_ATOMS: atom_id res chain seq x y z
N MET A 1 58.41 33.46 28.65
CA MET A 1 57.88 32.11 28.99
C MET A 1 56.45 32.06 28.52
N ILE A 2 56.17 31.50 27.36
CA ILE A 2 54.87 31.48 26.71
C ILE A 2 54.41 30.03 26.67
N HIS A 3 53.34 29.71 27.41
CA HIS A 3 52.75 28.37 27.40
C HIS A 3 51.72 28.26 26.25
N PRO A 4 51.77 27.21 25.39
CA PRO A 4 50.75 26.96 24.42
C PRO A 4 49.59 26.17 25.08
N LYS A 5 48.36 26.69 24.90
CA LYS A 5 47.13 26.00 25.27
C LYS A 5 46.79 24.95 24.22
N LEU A 6 46.79 23.68 24.62
CA LEU A 6 46.28 22.59 23.81
C LEU A 6 44.74 22.61 23.80
N TYR A 7 44.15 22.79 22.63
CA TYR A 7 42.73 22.60 22.40
C TYR A 7 42.49 21.13 22.00
N ALA A 8 41.91 20.36 22.90
CA ALA A 8 41.39 19.02 22.59
C ALA A 8 40.09 19.12 21.80
N GLY A 9 40.16 18.92 20.49
CA GLY A 9 38.99 18.82 19.66
C GLY A 9 38.28 17.48 19.86
N CYS A 10 37.08 17.52 20.42
CA CYS A 10 36.21 16.35 20.53
C CYS A 10 35.53 16.11 19.18
N LEU A 11 36.01 15.11 18.43
CA LEU A 11 35.36 14.62 17.22
C LEU A 11 34.15 13.78 17.62
N ILE A 12 32.94 14.37 17.54
CA ILE A 12 31.69 13.63 17.63
C ILE A 12 31.46 12.94 16.28
N SER A 13 31.76 11.66 16.19
CA SER A 13 31.37 10.83 15.05
C SER A 13 29.89 10.54 15.12
N LEU A 14 29.11 11.22 14.26
CA LEU A 14 27.70 10.95 14.03
C LEU A 14 27.59 9.61 13.30
N ILE A 15 27.26 8.53 14.03
CA ILE A 15 26.92 7.25 13.43
C ILE A 15 25.50 7.35 12.89
N LEU A 16 25.37 7.58 11.57
CA LEU A 16 24.10 7.35 10.87
C LEU A 16 23.81 5.84 10.90
N ALA A 17 22.92 5.42 11.80
CA ALA A 17 22.34 4.09 11.73
C ALA A 17 21.42 4.04 10.51
N THR A 18 21.90 3.57 9.38
CA THR A 18 21.06 3.13 8.26
C THR A 18 20.33 1.90 8.73
N GLY A 19 19.05 2.04 9.08
CA GLY A 19 18.18 0.91 9.38
C GLY A 19 18.11 0.00 8.14
N ALA A 20 18.82 -1.11 8.17
CA ALA A 20 18.64 -2.17 7.20
C ALA A 20 17.21 -2.71 7.38
N ASN A 21 16.35 -2.53 6.39
CA ASN A 21 15.07 -3.23 6.36
C ASN A 21 15.39 -4.74 6.31
N ALA A 22 15.11 -5.45 7.41
CA ALA A 22 15.24 -6.89 7.44
C ALA A 22 14.19 -7.50 6.52
N LEU A 23 14.62 -8.28 5.53
CA LEU A 23 13.70 -9.06 4.69
C LEU A 23 13.08 -10.18 5.53
N ALA A 24 11.82 -10.46 5.31
CA ALA A 24 11.11 -11.54 5.97
C ALA A 24 11.69 -12.92 5.59
N VAL A 25 12.21 -13.04 4.36
CA VAL A 25 12.86 -14.24 3.81
C VAL A 25 14.07 -13.82 2.98
N PRO A 26 15.08 -14.71 2.78
CA PRO A 26 16.15 -14.48 1.80
C PRO A 26 15.59 -14.27 0.39
N ASP A 27 16.31 -13.53 -0.46
CA ASP A 27 15.91 -13.22 -1.84
C ASP A 27 15.61 -14.47 -2.67
N SER A 28 16.30 -15.57 -2.39
CA SER A 28 16.03 -16.87 -3.00
C SER A 28 16.55 -18.00 -2.13
N GLY A 29 16.03 -19.19 -2.33
CA GLY A 29 16.49 -20.38 -1.61
C GLY A 29 15.85 -21.66 -2.12
N LYS A 30 16.31 -22.76 -1.54
CA LYS A 30 15.80 -24.10 -1.80
C LYS A 30 15.87 -24.96 -0.56
N ASP A 31 14.80 -25.67 -0.27
CA ASP A 31 14.77 -26.73 0.72
C ASP A 31 13.98 -27.93 0.20
N ASN A 32 14.63 -29.08 0.12
CA ASN A 32 14.09 -30.32 -0.42
C ASN A 32 13.47 -30.13 -1.82
N ARG A 33 12.12 -30.08 -1.92
CA ARG A 33 11.35 -29.92 -3.17
C ARG A 33 10.75 -28.54 -3.35
N VAL A 34 11.03 -27.61 -2.43
CA VAL A 34 10.52 -26.24 -2.45
C VAL A 34 11.65 -25.31 -2.83
N GLU A 35 11.45 -24.53 -3.88
CA GLU A 35 12.32 -23.42 -4.27
C GLU A 35 11.51 -22.13 -4.17
N TRP A 36 12.14 -21.03 -3.75
CA TRP A 36 11.51 -19.72 -3.68
C TRP A 36 12.42 -18.63 -4.20
N THR A 37 11.80 -17.59 -4.71
CA THR A 37 12.44 -16.33 -5.08
C THR A 37 11.56 -15.20 -4.61
N LEU A 38 12.13 -14.26 -3.87
CA LEU A 38 11.42 -13.06 -3.42
C LEU A 38 11.06 -12.22 -4.65
N GLN A 39 9.77 -12.01 -4.88
CA GLN A 39 9.28 -11.22 -6.01
C GLN A 39 9.12 -9.75 -5.61
N GLN A 40 8.64 -9.51 -4.40
CA GLN A 40 8.30 -8.17 -3.94
C GLN A 40 8.46 -8.05 -2.42
N ASN A 41 8.85 -6.88 -1.97
CA ASN A 41 8.91 -6.52 -0.57
C ASN A 41 8.67 -5.02 -0.41
N TRP A 42 7.68 -4.64 0.39
CA TRP A 42 7.40 -3.25 0.71
C TRP A 42 6.95 -3.09 2.16
N PRO A 43 7.19 -1.90 2.75
CA PRO A 43 6.77 -1.64 4.11
C PRO A 43 5.25 -1.48 4.20
N THR A 44 4.66 -1.96 5.30
CA THR A 44 3.29 -1.70 5.70
C THR A 44 3.26 -0.77 6.91
N ALA A 45 2.20 0.03 7.09
CA ALA A 45 2.03 0.84 8.28
C ALA A 45 1.37 0.01 9.39
N GLY A 46 1.88 0.17 10.62
CA GLY A 46 1.35 -0.52 11.79
C GLY A 46 1.60 -2.04 11.77
N LYS A 47 1.02 -2.73 12.76
CA LYS A 47 1.08 -4.18 12.84
C LYS A 47 -0.02 -4.78 11.95
N THR A 48 0.36 -5.59 10.97
CA THR A 48 -0.58 -6.31 10.13
C THR A 48 -1.36 -7.35 10.95
N LEU A 49 -2.67 -7.35 10.82
CA LEU A 49 -3.59 -8.29 11.45
C LEU A 49 -4.04 -9.35 10.45
N ASP A 50 -4.35 -8.94 9.22
CA ASP A 50 -4.82 -9.83 8.16
C ASP A 50 -4.50 -9.27 6.77
N MET A 51 -4.49 -10.12 5.74
CA MET A 51 -4.28 -9.70 4.37
C MET A 51 -5.04 -10.57 3.38
N VAL A 52 -5.55 -9.95 2.33
CA VAL A 52 -6.18 -10.63 1.21
C VAL A 52 -5.76 -9.98 -0.11
N HIS A 53 -5.84 -10.70 -1.21
CA HIS A 53 -5.54 -10.16 -2.52
C HIS A 53 -6.61 -10.57 -3.54
N SER A 54 -6.82 -9.74 -4.58
CA SER A 54 -7.68 -10.07 -5.71
C SER A 54 -7.17 -11.31 -6.46
N LEU A 55 -8.08 -12.04 -7.09
CA LEU A 55 -7.75 -13.28 -7.81
C LEU A 55 -6.70 -13.06 -8.91
N ASP A 56 -6.72 -11.89 -9.55
CA ASP A 56 -5.76 -11.49 -10.57
C ASP A 56 -4.44 -10.92 -10.00
N GLY A 57 -4.31 -10.85 -8.66
CA GLY A 57 -3.14 -10.33 -7.96
C GLY A 57 -2.87 -8.84 -8.13
N LYS A 58 -3.80 -8.07 -8.69
CA LYS A 58 -3.59 -6.63 -8.93
C LYS A 58 -3.80 -5.76 -7.71
N VAL A 59 -4.59 -6.21 -6.75
CA VAL A 59 -4.93 -5.45 -5.54
C VAL A 59 -4.64 -6.29 -4.31
N VAL A 60 -3.98 -5.69 -3.33
CA VAL A 60 -3.70 -6.29 -2.02
C VAL A 60 -4.32 -5.40 -0.94
N TYR A 61 -5.08 -6.01 -0.05
CA TYR A 61 -5.69 -5.37 1.10
C TYR A 61 -5.00 -5.85 2.36
N ILE A 62 -4.55 -4.93 3.20
CA ILE A 62 -3.84 -5.24 4.45
C ILE A 62 -4.54 -4.53 5.62
N LEU A 63 -5.17 -5.30 6.49
CA LEU A 63 -5.73 -4.82 7.75
C LEU A 63 -4.62 -4.64 8.78
N ASN A 64 -4.58 -3.51 9.46
CA ASN A 64 -3.60 -3.22 10.50
C ASN A 64 -4.24 -2.87 11.86
N ASP A 65 -3.42 -2.79 12.90
CA ASP A 65 -3.81 -2.43 14.27
C ASP A 65 -4.14 -0.94 14.46
N GLN A 66 -3.97 -0.13 13.42
CA GLN A 66 -4.37 1.28 13.38
C GLN A 66 -5.80 1.48 12.86
N GLN A 67 -6.58 0.40 12.75
CA GLN A 67 -7.97 0.42 12.25
C GLN A 67 -8.07 0.90 10.80
N LEU A 68 -7.11 0.49 9.98
CA LEU A 68 -7.07 0.79 8.57
C LEU A 68 -6.92 -0.49 7.75
N VAL A 69 -7.66 -0.56 6.65
CA VAL A 69 -7.34 -1.47 5.55
C VAL A 69 -6.58 -0.68 4.51
N GLN A 70 -5.29 -0.95 4.39
CA GLN A 70 -4.43 -0.37 3.37
C GLN A 70 -4.62 -1.11 2.04
N VAL A 71 -4.79 -0.37 0.96
CA VAL A 71 -5.02 -0.90 -0.38
C VAL A 71 -3.79 -0.63 -1.24
N PHE A 72 -3.14 -1.68 -1.70
CA PHE A 72 -1.95 -1.60 -2.54
C PHE A 72 -2.22 -2.17 -3.93
N ASN A 73 -1.51 -1.64 -4.92
CA ASN A 73 -1.45 -2.28 -6.24
C ASN A 73 -0.40 -3.42 -6.26
N SER A 74 -0.31 -4.11 -7.39
CA SER A 74 0.65 -5.21 -7.59
C SER A 74 2.13 -4.79 -7.52
N GLN A 75 2.45 -3.50 -7.55
CA GLN A 75 3.81 -2.97 -7.38
C GLN A 75 4.12 -2.52 -5.94
N GLY A 76 3.18 -2.75 -5.00
CA GLY A 76 3.33 -2.32 -3.61
C GLY A 76 3.12 -0.82 -3.39
N GLN A 77 2.50 -0.12 -4.34
CA GLN A 77 2.17 1.29 -4.19
C GLN A 77 0.82 1.42 -3.48
N LEU A 78 0.79 2.21 -2.40
CA LEU A 78 -0.43 2.48 -1.66
C LEU A 78 -1.40 3.29 -2.53
N GLN A 79 -2.58 2.74 -2.78
CA GLN A 79 -3.66 3.39 -3.52
C GLN A 79 -4.59 4.18 -2.60
N GLY A 80 -4.72 3.75 -1.36
CA GLY A 80 -5.56 4.39 -0.36
C GLY A 80 -5.68 3.57 0.90
N SER A 81 -6.45 4.09 1.88
CA SER A 81 -6.72 3.41 3.13
C SER A 81 -8.19 3.58 3.49
N ILE A 82 -8.82 2.50 3.92
CA ILE A 82 -10.22 2.45 4.32
C ILE A 82 -10.26 2.37 5.84
N PRO A 83 -10.84 3.37 6.54
CA PRO A 83 -10.98 3.30 7.99
C PRO A 83 -12.02 2.23 8.36
N VAL A 84 -11.72 1.44 9.39
CA VAL A 84 -12.59 0.38 9.90
C VAL A 84 -12.77 0.51 11.42
N ALA A 85 -13.79 -0.14 11.97
CA ALA A 85 -14.01 -0.16 13.41
C ALA A 85 -12.90 -0.92 14.15
N ASP A 86 -12.67 -0.58 15.41
CA ASP A 86 -11.63 -1.17 16.27
C ASP A 86 -11.83 -2.66 16.62
N GLY A 87 -13.00 -3.20 16.32
CA GLY A 87 -13.32 -4.62 16.49
C GLY A 87 -13.04 -5.46 15.25
N VAL A 88 -12.72 -4.84 14.11
CA VAL A 88 -12.44 -5.56 12.87
C VAL A 88 -11.11 -6.31 13.00
N SER A 89 -11.16 -7.61 12.84
CA SER A 89 -10.05 -8.53 13.08
C SER A 89 -9.74 -9.47 11.93
N ALA A 90 -10.63 -9.54 10.94
CA ALA A 90 -10.43 -10.33 9.73
C ALA A 90 -11.10 -9.66 8.53
N ILE A 91 -10.50 -9.86 7.37
CA ILE A 91 -11.01 -9.38 6.08
C ILE A 91 -11.01 -10.50 5.05
N ASP A 92 -11.89 -10.38 4.07
CA ASP A 92 -11.91 -11.22 2.86
C ASP A 92 -12.43 -10.40 1.69
N ILE A 93 -12.24 -10.85 0.46
CA ILE A 93 -12.70 -10.13 -0.73
C ILE A 93 -13.44 -11.04 -1.70
N ALA A 94 -14.35 -10.45 -2.49
CA ALA A 94 -14.88 -11.07 -3.68
C ALA A 94 -13.75 -11.30 -4.72
N PRO A 95 -13.87 -12.31 -5.60
CA PRO A 95 -12.78 -12.74 -6.49
C PRO A 95 -12.15 -11.64 -7.36
N GLN A 96 -12.93 -10.64 -7.76
CA GLN A 96 -12.45 -9.51 -8.57
C GLN A 96 -11.97 -8.31 -7.73
N GLY A 97 -12.11 -8.39 -6.39
CA GLY A 97 -11.70 -7.32 -5.49
C GLY A 97 -12.70 -6.17 -5.34
N GLU A 98 -13.90 -6.27 -5.96
CA GLU A 98 -14.92 -5.24 -5.96
C GLU A 98 -15.70 -5.11 -4.64
N LYS A 99 -15.63 -6.14 -3.79
CA LYS A 99 -16.24 -6.13 -2.45
C LYS A 99 -15.25 -6.60 -1.42
N LEU A 100 -15.17 -5.85 -0.34
CA LEU A 100 -14.41 -6.21 0.84
C LEU A 100 -15.38 -6.64 1.94
N TYR A 101 -15.12 -7.78 2.54
CA TYR A 101 -15.86 -8.36 3.66
C TYR A 101 -15.07 -8.13 4.93
N LEU A 102 -15.76 -7.73 6.01
CA LEU A 102 -15.17 -7.39 7.29
C LEU A 102 -15.86 -8.17 8.39
N ILE A 103 -15.08 -8.77 9.30
CA ILE A 103 -15.57 -9.39 10.52
C ILE A 103 -15.14 -8.53 11.71
N ASP A 104 -16.13 -8.00 12.42
CA ASP A 104 -15.93 -7.30 13.68
C ASP A 104 -16.26 -8.25 14.84
N ASN A 105 -15.23 -8.77 15.50
CA ASN A 105 -15.39 -9.70 16.61
C ASN A 105 -15.84 -9.03 17.92
N LYS A 106 -15.60 -7.73 18.07
CA LYS A 106 -16.03 -6.97 19.24
C LYS A 106 -17.54 -6.75 19.24
N ASN A 107 -18.11 -6.40 18.10
CA ASN A 107 -19.54 -6.15 17.93
C ASN A 107 -20.29 -7.35 17.36
N GLN A 108 -19.57 -8.43 17.01
CA GLN A 108 -20.12 -9.65 16.43
C GLN A 108 -20.90 -9.38 15.13
N THR A 109 -20.33 -8.54 14.27
CA THR A 109 -20.96 -8.14 13.01
C THR A 109 -20.13 -8.52 11.80
N PHE A 110 -20.82 -8.83 10.72
CA PHE A 110 -20.30 -8.93 9.36
C PHE A 110 -20.69 -7.66 8.58
N SER A 111 -19.75 -7.13 7.82
CA SER A 111 -20.01 -6.02 6.89
C SER A 111 -19.47 -6.34 5.50
N SER A 112 -20.15 -5.86 4.49
CA SER A 112 -19.68 -5.90 3.10
C SER A 112 -19.67 -4.47 2.56
N ILE A 113 -18.53 -4.05 2.04
CA ILE A 113 -18.38 -2.74 1.39
C ILE A 113 -17.97 -2.93 -0.06
N GLU A 114 -18.45 -2.05 -0.93
CA GLU A 114 -18.02 -1.97 -2.31
C GLU A 114 -16.79 -1.09 -2.41
N VAL A 115 -15.78 -1.54 -3.15
CA VAL A 115 -14.54 -0.81 -3.39
C VAL A 115 -14.45 -0.46 -4.86
N SER A 116 -14.29 0.82 -5.14
CA SER A 116 -14.06 1.34 -6.49
C SER A 116 -12.85 2.24 -6.52
N PHE A 117 -12.14 2.23 -7.65
CA PHE A 117 -10.95 3.06 -7.83
C PHE A 117 -11.33 4.28 -8.70
N VAL A 118 -10.99 5.46 -8.19
CA VAL A 118 -11.12 6.70 -8.95
C VAL A 118 -9.88 6.84 -9.81
N VAL A 119 -10.06 6.97 -11.12
CA VAL A 119 -8.99 7.20 -12.08
C VAL A 119 -9.12 8.61 -12.61
N ASP A 120 -8.07 9.41 -12.44
CA ASP A 120 -7.97 10.72 -13.09
C ASP A 120 -7.64 10.52 -14.56
N VAL A 121 -8.54 10.95 -15.43
CA VAL A 121 -8.34 10.90 -16.86
C VAL A 121 -7.85 12.26 -17.33
N ASP A 122 -6.59 12.32 -17.78
CA ASP A 122 -6.07 13.53 -18.44
C ASP A 122 -6.68 13.66 -19.82
N VAL A 123 -7.56 14.63 -19.96
CA VAL A 123 -8.22 14.99 -21.23
C VAL A 123 -7.56 16.18 -21.92
N SER A 124 -6.43 16.70 -21.38
CA SER A 124 -5.72 17.83 -21.96
C SER A 124 -5.22 17.47 -23.37
N GLY A 125 -5.51 18.34 -24.33
CA GLY A 125 -5.15 18.09 -25.73
C GLY A 125 -6.09 17.15 -26.49
N SER A 126 -7.10 16.55 -25.84
CA SER A 126 -8.10 15.75 -26.53
C SER A 126 -9.15 16.63 -27.23
N PRO A 127 -9.63 16.25 -28.43
CA PRO A 127 -10.75 16.94 -29.05
C PRO A 127 -11.99 16.91 -28.15
N PHE A 128 -12.63 18.03 -27.97
CA PHE A 128 -13.86 18.09 -27.18
C PHE A 128 -15.01 18.79 -27.92
N LYS A 129 -16.23 18.48 -27.53
CA LYS A 129 -17.43 19.12 -28.04
C LYS A 129 -18.26 19.62 -26.86
N GLY A 130 -18.60 20.92 -26.87
CA GLY A 130 -19.41 21.55 -25.84
C GLY A 130 -18.68 22.71 -25.15
N PRO A 131 -19.29 23.33 -24.14
CA PRO A 131 -18.67 24.41 -23.37
C PRO A 131 -17.50 23.91 -22.54
N ALA A 132 -16.37 24.65 -22.54
CA ALA A 132 -15.18 24.28 -21.76
C ALA A 132 -15.41 24.29 -20.23
N ASN A 133 -16.45 24.95 -19.75
CA ASN A 133 -16.83 25.04 -18.35
C ASN A 133 -18.06 24.20 -17.99
N ALA A 134 -18.36 23.16 -18.77
CA ALA A 134 -19.45 22.26 -18.47
C ALA A 134 -19.26 21.60 -17.10
N PRO A 135 -20.33 21.48 -16.27
CA PRO A 135 -20.23 20.88 -14.93
C PRO A 135 -20.00 19.37 -14.96
N VAL A 136 -20.19 18.73 -16.10
CA VAL A 136 -19.97 17.30 -16.31
C VAL A 136 -19.27 17.10 -17.64
N THR A 137 -18.21 16.29 -17.63
CA THR A 137 -17.47 15.86 -18.82
C THR A 137 -17.63 14.36 -19.00
N ILE A 138 -17.93 13.92 -20.21
CA ILE A 138 -17.97 12.50 -20.60
C ILE A 138 -16.74 12.23 -21.48
N ALA A 139 -15.84 11.39 -21.02
CA ALA A 139 -14.71 10.90 -21.81
C ALA A 139 -15.12 9.64 -22.56
N LEU A 140 -14.92 9.63 -23.88
CA LEU A 140 -15.17 8.47 -24.74
C LEU A 140 -13.82 7.95 -25.22
N PHE A 141 -13.56 6.68 -24.97
CA PHE A 141 -12.41 5.95 -25.51
C PHE A 141 -12.90 5.12 -26.67
N THR A 142 -12.45 5.43 -27.89
CA THR A 142 -12.77 4.67 -29.07
C THR A 142 -11.50 4.11 -29.67
N ASP A 143 -11.53 2.82 -29.95
CA ASP A 143 -10.50 2.17 -30.75
C ASP A 143 -10.89 2.30 -32.22
N PHE A 144 -10.02 2.87 -33.02
CA PHE A 144 -10.21 2.93 -34.47
C PHE A 144 -9.39 1.80 -35.08
N GLU A 145 -10.03 0.69 -35.39
CA GLU A 145 -9.46 -0.35 -36.26
C GLU A 145 -9.49 0.07 -37.73
#